data_5408a5f87464332c2547f667e98da163
#
_entry.id   5408a5f87464332c2547f667e98da163
#
_cell.length_a   1.000
_cell.length_b   1.000
_cell.length_c   1.000
_cell.angle_alpha   90.00
_cell.angle_beta   90.00
_cell.angle_gamma   90.00
#
_symmetry.space_group_name_H-M   'P 1'
#
loop_
_entity.id
_entity.type
_entity.pdbx_description
1 polymer ?
#
loop_
_entity_poly.entity_id
_entity_poly.type
_entity_poly.pdbx_seq_one_letter_code
_entity_poly.pdbx_strand_id
1 'polypeptide(L)'
;MKDTDIASIIYLSLLAIALTGSIISANRHQIGKVARYAVVWGVLVVGGFIAVGVWPELRTNVLPQQSVVTGTGEVTVPRSFDGHYYLTLEINGAPIRFVVDTGATDMVLTPQDAARAGLDTATLRYTSRAMTANGMVQTAPVRLDRVELGPITDRRVPAVVNGSPMQESLLGMSYLNLFDRIAIEDGQMVLTR
;
A
#
# COMPACT_ATOMS: atom_id res chain seq x y z
N MET A 1 -15.70 17.87 -14.98
CA MET A 1 -14.79 19.00 -15.21
C MET A 1 -15.67 20.22 -15.37
N LYS A 2 -15.51 21.23 -14.52
CA LYS A 2 -16.29 22.47 -14.59
C LYS A 2 -15.75 23.33 -15.74
N ASP A 3 -16.62 24.11 -16.39
CA ASP A 3 -16.24 24.98 -17.54
C ASP A 3 -15.07 25.94 -17.20
N THR A 4 -14.93 26.31 -15.93
CA THR A 4 -13.80 27.07 -15.38
C THR A 4 -12.44 26.35 -15.49
N ASP A 5 -12.42 25.03 -15.43
CA ASP A 5 -11.18 24.25 -15.51
C ASP A 5 -10.68 24.20 -16.95
N ILE A 6 -11.60 24.11 -17.93
CA ILE A 6 -11.26 24.09 -19.36
C ILE A 6 -10.72 25.45 -19.79
N ALA A 7 -11.36 26.56 -19.38
CA ALA A 7 -10.89 27.88 -19.67
C ALA A 7 -9.49 28.17 -19.10
N SER A 8 -9.23 27.71 -17.88
CA SER A 8 -7.92 27.85 -17.23
C SER A 8 -6.84 27.03 -17.94
N ILE A 9 -7.16 25.81 -18.40
CA ILE A 9 -6.22 24.96 -19.16
C ILE A 9 -5.90 25.62 -20.52
N ILE A 10 -6.90 26.15 -21.23
CA ILE A 10 -6.70 26.87 -22.51
C ILE A 10 -5.82 28.10 -22.30
N TYR A 11 -6.12 28.92 -21.28
CA TYR A 11 -5.34 30.09 -20.94
C TYR A 11 -3.87 29.77 -20.63
N LEU A 12 -3.64 28.79 -19.75
CA LEU A 12 -2.29 28.37 -19.39
C LEU A 12 -1.52 27.75 -20.56
N SER A 13 -2.21 27.05 -21.46
CA SER A 13 -1.61 26.47 -22.66
C SER A 13 -1.19 27.58 -23.64
N LEU A 14 -2.04 28.58 -23.87
CA LEU A 14 -1.72 29.73 -24.73
C LEU A 14 -0.58 30.56 -24.14
N LEU A 15 -0.57 30.78 -22.84
CA LEU A 15 0.51 31.48 -22.14
C LEU A 15 1.83 30.73 -22.28
N ALA A 16 1.83 29.38 -22.08
CA ALA A 16 3.00 28.56 -22.25
C ALA A 16 3.56 28.58 -23.67
N ILE A 17 2.67 28.54 -24.70
CA ILE A 17 3.06 28.64 -26.11
C ILE A 17 3.69 30.01 -26.39
N ALA A 18 3.09 31.10 -25.90
CA ALA A 18 3.59 32.47 -26.11
C ALA A 18 4.97 32.65 -25.43
N LEU A 19 5.15 32.18 -24.20
CA LEU A 19 6.43 32.24 -23.48
C LEU A 19 7.50 31.42 -24.18
N THR A 20 7.17 30.22 -24.62
CA THR A 20 8.10 29.32 -25.33
C THR A 20 8.52 29.95 -26.66
N GLY A 21 7.58 30.49 -27.42
CA GLY A 21 7.84 31.20 -28.67
C GLY A 21 8.73 32.42 -28.48
N SER A 22 8.51 33.21 -27.43
CA SER A 22 9.32 34.36 -27.06
C SER A 22 10.78 33.98 -26.74
N ILE A 23 10.96 32.91 -25.93
CA ILE A 23 12.30 32.39 -25.54
C ILE A 23 13.05 31.92 -26.79
N ILE A 24 12.40 31.15 -27.67
CA ILE A 24 13.00 30.66 -28.92
C ILE A 24 13.38 31.82 -29.83
N SER A 25 12.52 32.81 -29.96
CA SER A 25 12.77 34.01 -30.81
C SER A 25 13.94 34.84 -30.27
N ALA A 26 14.02 35.04 -28.95
CA ALA A 26 15.08 35.81 -28.31
C ALA A 26 16.47 35.11 -28.41
N ASN A 27 16.50 33.77 -28.45
CA ASN A 27 17.74 32.98 -28.41
C ASN A 27 18.06 32.28 -29.75
N ARG A 28 17.69 32.82 -30.88
CA ARG A 28 17.90 32.21 -32.23
C ARG A 28 19.33 31.77 -32.50
N HIS A 29 20.34 32.45 -31.97
CA HIS A 29 21.76 32.10 -32.14
C HIS A 29 22.27 31.03 -31.17
N GLN A 30 21.45 30.62 -30.19
CA GLN A 30 21.82 29.62 -29.21
C GLN A 30 20.82 28.44 -29.10
N ILE A 31 20.07 28.20 -30.16
CA ILE A 31 19.02 27.14 -30.20
C ILE A 31 19.56 25.78 -29.75
N GLY A 32 20.81 25.46 -30.14
CA GLY A 32 21.44 24.22 -29.71
C GLY A 32 21.64 24.08 -28.18
N LYS A 33 21.95 25.19 -27.50
CA LYS A 33 22.08 25.22 -26.05
C LYS A 33 20.71 25.11 -25.36
N VAL A 34 19.71 25.85 -25.86
CA VAL A 34 18.34 25.78 -25.32
C VAL A 34 17.75 24.40 -25.52
N ALA A 35 17.92 23.77 -26.67
CA ALA A 35 17.47 22.41 -26.93
C ALA A 35 18.14 21.41 -25.99
N ARG A 36 19.43 21.54 -25.76
CA ARG A 36 20.18 20.66 -24.81
C ARG A 36 19.66 20.80 -23.39
N TYR A 37 19.39 22.02 -22.91
CA TYR A 37 18.80 22.23 -21.59
C TYR A 37 17.38 21.69 -21.51
N ALA A 38 16.57 21.88 -22.55
CA ALA A 38 15.20 21.32 -22.60
C ALA A 38 15.19 19.79 -22.52
N VAL A 39 16.12 19.13 -23.22
CA VAL A 39 16.29 17.68 -23.12
C VAL A 39 16.72 17.24 -21.71
N VAL A 40 17.69 17.92 -21.12
CA VAL A 40 18.15 17.61 -19.74
C VAL A 40 17.02 17.76 -18.73
N TRP A 41 16.25 18.85 -18.80
CA TRP A 41 15.11 19.07 -17.93
C TRP A 41 13.99 18.08 -18.18
N GLY A 42 13.72 17.72 -19.44
CA GLY A 42 12.76 16.67 -19.80
C GLY A 42 13.13 15.33 -19.18
N VAL A 43 14.40 14.91 -19.28
CA VAL A 43 14.89 13.68 -18.67
C VAL A 43 14.80 13.72 -17.15
N LEU A 44 15.12 14.84 -16.51
CA LEU A 44 15.01 15.00 -15.05
C LEU A 44 13.55 14.92 -14.57
N VAL A 45 12.63 15.56 -15.29
CA VAL A 45 11.20 15.52 -14.95
C VAL A 45 10.63 14.11 -15.14
N VAL A 46 10.88 13.49 -16.30
CA VAL A 46 10.41 12.11 -16.56
C VAL A 46 11.06 11.12 -15.59
N GLY A 47 12.35 11.25 -15.33
CA GLY A 47 13.07 10.44 -14.34
C GLY A 47 12.49 10.63 -12.93
N GLY A 48 12.15 11.85 -12.55
CA GLY A 48 11.47 12.15 -11.28
C GLY A 48 10.09 11.50 -11.18
N PHE A 49 9.28 11.56 -12.23
CA PHE A 49 7.97 10.88 -12.28
C PHE A 49 8.09 9.36 -12.18
N ILE A 50 9.07 8.78 -12.91
CA ILE A 50 9.35 7.34 -12.83
C ILE A 50 9.81 6.97 -11.41
N ALA A 51 10.72 7.74 -10.83
CA ALA A 51 11.21 7.50 -9.47
C ALA A 51 10.08 7.54 -8.43
N VAL A 52 9.18 8.54 -8.52
CA VAL A 52 8.02 8.66 -7.63
C VAL A 52 7.01 7.53 -7.88
N GLY A 53 6.77 7.15 -9.14
CA GLY A 53 5.82 6.10 -9.48
C GLY A 53 6.28 4.69 -9.09
N VAL A 54 7.58 4.42 -9.20
CA VAL A 54 8.17 3.10 -8.86
C VAL A 54 8.56 3.03 -7.37
N TRP A 55 8.69 4.18 -6.69
CA TRP A 55 9.10 4.25 -5.28
C TRP A 55 8.24 3.45 -4.30
N PRO A 56 6.90 3.42 -4.41
CA PRO A 56 6.07 2.57 -3.54
C PRO A 56 6.38 1.07 -3.72
N GLU A 57 6.55 0.62 -4.96
CA GLU A 57 6.87 -0.78 -5.25
C GLU A 57 8.28 -1.17 -4.80
N LEU A 58 9.25 -0.25 -4.93
CA LEU A 58 10.60 -0.47 -4.42
C LEU A 58 10.62 -0.51 -2.89
N ARG A 59 9.88 0.35 -2.21
CA ARG A 59 9.79 0.34 -0.74
C ARG A 59 9.23 -0.97 -0.20
N THR A 60 8.23 -1.54 -0.84
CA THR A 60 7.63 -2.81 -0.41
C THR A 60 8.55 -4.01 -0.63
N ASN A 61 9.44 -3.94 -1.63
CA ASN A 61 10.32 -5.05 -2.01
C ASN A 61 11.76 -4.94 -1.47
N VAL A 62 12.24 -3.73 -1.16
CA VAL A 62 13.67 -3.47 -0.81
C VAL A 62 13.87 -3.29 0.69
N LEU A 63 12.82 -2.98 1.44
CA LEU A 63 12.85 -2.94 2.90
C LEU A 63 11.81 -3.94 3.45
N PRO A 64 12.07 -5.23 3.44
CA PRO A 64 11.34 -6.13 4.29
C PRO A 64 11.69 -5.70 5.72
N GLN A 65 10.77 -5.02 6.38
CA GLN A 65 10.82 -4.93 7.82
C GLN A 65 10.50 -6.33 8.33
N GLN A 66 11.54 -7.15 8.37
CA GLN A 66 11.41 -8.51 8.81
C GLN A 66 11.07 -8.48 10.29
N SER A 67 9.89 -8.97 10.61
CA SER A 67 9.64 -9.47 11.94
C SER A 67 10.67 -10.57 12.21
N VAL A 68 11.50 -10.39 13.22
CA VAL A 68 12.45 -11.41 13.64
C VAL A 68 11.67 -12.44 14.44
N VAL A 69 11.51 -13.63 13.87
CA VAL A 69 10.91 -14.75 14.59
C VAL A 69 12.04 -15.50 15.31
N THR A 70 12.08 -15.43 16.62
CA THR A 70 12.98 -16.23 17.43
C THR A 70 12.41 -17.62 17.61
N GLY A 71 13.24 -18.64 17.70
CA GLY A 71 12.82 -20.05 17.85
C GLY A 71 12.00 -20.36 19.11
N THR A 72 11.71 -19.36 19.93
CA THR A 72 10.89 -19.42 21.17
C THR A 72 9.41 -19.10 20.94
N GLY A 73 8.96 -18.93 19.69
CA GLY A 73 7.56 -18.50 19.41
C GLY A 73 7.32 -17.00 19.59
N GLU A 74 8.38 -16.24 19.75
CA GLU A 74 8.33 -14.78 19.85
C GLU A 74 8.56 -14.12 18.49
N VAL A 75 7.71 -13.17 18.13
CA VAL A 75 7.79 -12.39 16.92
C VAL A 75 7.99 -10.94 17.28
N THR A 76 9.13 -10.36 16.90
CA THR A 76 9.45 -8.96 17.12
C THR A 76 9.26 -8.18 15.82
N VAL A 77 8.45 -7.12 15.86
CA VAL A 77 8.09 -6.28 14.73
C VAL A 77 8.56 -4.86 14.99
N PRO A 78 9.52 -4.32 14.24
CA PRO A 78 9.94 -2.94 14.40
C PRO A 78 8.85 -1.97 13.95
N ARG A 79 8.80 -0.81 14.61
CA ARG A 79 7.89 0.27 14.21
C ARG A 79 8.36 0.89 12.90
N SER A 80 7.46 1.02 11.95
CA SER A 80 7.73 1.67 10.67
C SER A 80 7.82 3.20 10.80
N PHE A 81 8.37 3.88 9.77
CA PHE A 81 8.51 5.34 9.74
C PHE A 81 7.18 6.10 9.81
N ASP A 82 6.09 5.48 9.35
CA ASP A 82 4.74 6.00 9.43
C ASP A 82 4.06 5.76 10.79
N GLY A 83 4.78 5.10 11.71
CA GLY A 83 4.32 4.82 13.05
C GLY A 83 3.53 3.53 13.20
N HIS A 84 3.29 2.78 12.12
CA HIS A 84 2.58 1.51 12.13
C HIS A 84 3.53 0.31 12.29
N TYR A 85 2.94 -0.84 12.60
CA TYR A 85 3.61 -2.13 12.63
C TYR A 85 3.11 -2.97 11.47
N TYR A 86 4.02 -3.64 10.77
CA TYR A 86 3.70 -4.45 9.61
C TYR A 86 4.16 -5.88 9.79
N LEU A 87 3.30 -6.82 9.45
CA LEU A 87 3.60 -8.25 9.44
C LEU A 87 3.35 -8.82 8.04
N THR A 88 4.28 -9.61 7.57
CA THR A 88 4.05 -10.42 6.37
C THR A 88 3.72 -11.83 6.80
N LEU A 89 2.51 -12.27 6.47
CA LEU A 89 2.04 -13.63 6.70
C LEU A 89 1.93 -14.38 5.37
N GLU A 90 2.23 -15.66 5.36
CA GLU A 90 1.92 -16.50 4.22
C GLU A 90 0.49 -17.01 4.33
N ILE A 91 -0.37 -16.55 3.42
CA ILE A 91 -1.76 -16.93 3.36
C ILE A 91 -1.94 -17.92 2.22
N ASN A 92 -2.23 -19.19 2.54
CA ASN A 92 -2.33 -20.28 1.56
C ASN A 92 -1.08 -20.40 0.65
N GLY A 93 0.11 -20.03 1.19
CA GLY A 93 1.38 -20.03 0.47
C GLY A 93 1.69 -18.72 -0.30
N ALA A 94 0.85 -17.70 -0.22
CA ALA A 94 1.11 -16.39 -0.81
C ALA A 94 1.53 -15.38 0.27
N PRO A 95 2.66 -14.67 0.13
CA PRO A 95 3.06 -13.66 1.10
C PRO A 95 2.17 -12.42 0.98
N ILE A 96 1.48 -12.09 2.06
CA ILE A 96 0.60 -10.94 2.19
C ILE A 96 1.09 -10.07 3.34
N ARG A 97 1.27 -8.78 3.05
CA ARG A 97 1.63 -7.78 4.05
C ARG A 97 0.38 -7.22 4.71
N PHE A 98 0.39 -7.16 6.02
CA PHE A 98 -0.68 -6.61 6.84
C PHE A 98 -0.17 -5.44 7.68
N VAL A 99 -1.01 -4.43 7.81
CA VAL A 99 -0.89 -3.45 8.91
C VAL A 99 -1.51 -4.05 10.15
N VAL A 100 -0.82 -4.01 11.27
CA VAL A 100 -1.39 -4.38 12.57
C VAL A 100 -2.34 -3.26 13.02
N ASP A 101 -3.61 -3.61 13.15
CA ASP A 101 -4.67 -2.67 13.55
C ASP A 101 -5.49 -3.23 14.71
N THR A 102 -5.20 -2.74 15.91
CA THR A 102 -5.95 -3.12 17.13
C THR A 102 -7.37 -2.55 17.17
N GLY A 103 -7.69 -1.60 16.31
CA GLY A 103 -9.05 -1.06 16.12
C GLY A 103 -9.91 -1.92 15.22
N ALA A 104 -9.30 -2.80 14.40
CA ALA A 104 -10.03 -3.75 13.57
C ALA A 104 -10.38 -5.02 14.36
N THR A 105 -11.64 -5.46 14.28
CA THR A 105 -12.07 -6.71 14.91
C THR A 105 -11.53 -7.92 14.15
N ASP A 106 -11.67 -7.91 12.84
CA ASP A 106 -11.34 -9.05 11.97
C ASP A 106 -9.99 -8.89 11.27
N MET A 107 -9.40 -10.01 10.84
CA MET A 107 -8.40 -10.01 9.79
C MET A 107 -9.08 -9.62 8.48
N VAL A 108 -8.64 -8.54 7.85
CA VAL A 108 -9.25 -7.96 6.64
C VAL A 108 -8.27 -8.04 5.48
N LEU A 109 -8.67 -8.69 4.39
CA LEU A 109 -7.91 -8.70 3.14
C LEU A 109 -8.44 -7.67 2.15
N THR A 110 -7.52 -7.05 1.41
CA THR A 110 -7.89 -6.35 0.18
C THR A 110 -8.38 -7.37 -0.86
N PRO A 111 -9.22 -6.97 -1.85
CA PRO A 111 -9.60 -7.87 -2.95
C PRO A 111 -8.38 -8.43 -3.72
N GLN A 112 -7.32 -7.62 -3.88
CA GLN A 112 -6.09 -8.04 -4.55
C GLN A 112 -5.36 -9.11 -3.75
N ASP A 113 -5.21 -8.92 -2.44
CA ASP A 113 -4.55 -9.89 -1.56
C ASP A 113 -5.34 -11.17 -1.42
N ALA A 114 -6.68 -11.07 -1.37
CA ALA A 114 -7.56 -12.23 -1.40
C ALA A 114 -7.35 -13.07 -2.67
N ALA A 115 -7.28 -12.42 -3.84
CA ALA A 115 -6.98 -13.10 -5.09
C ALA A 115 -5.59 -13.74 -5.09
N ARG A 116 -4.55 -13.04 -4.55
CA ARG A 116 -3.19 -13.57 -4.40
C ARG A 116 -3.15 -14.80 -3.48
N ALA A 117 -3.97 -14.80 -2.43
CA ALA A 117 -4.14 -15.93 -1.51
C ALA A 117 -4.98 -17.08 -2.09
N GLY A 118 -5.33 -17.03 -3.37
CA GLY A 118 -6.07 -18.08 -4.08
C GLY A 118 -7.57 -18.09 -3.81
N LEU A 119 -8.14 -17.02 -3.23
CA LEU A 119 -9.58 -16.89 -3.05
C LEU A 119 -10.24 -16.43 -4.38
N ASP A 120 -11.31 -17.10 -4.79
CA ASP A 120 -12.10 -16.66 -5.94
C ASP A 120 -12.98 -15.45 -5.58
N THR A 121 -12.43 -14.26 -5.77
CA THR A 121 -13.07 -12.99 -5.41
C THR A 121 -14.35 -12.72 -6.20
N ALA A 122 -14.56 -13.36 -7.37
CA ALA A 122 -15.75 -13.19 -8.19
C ALA A 122 -16.98 -13.91 -7.59
N THR A 123 -16.74 -14.95 -6.79
CA THR A 123 -17.82 -15.73 -6.16
C THR A 123 -18.11 -15.31 -4.72
N LEU A 124 -17.33 -14.39 -4.16
CA LEU A 124 -17.49 -13.93 -2.78
C LEU A 124 -18.84 -13.21 -2.59
N ARG A 125 -19.50 -13.54 -1.48
CA ARG A 125 -20.75 -12.89 -1.08
C ARG A 125 -20.47 -11.82 -0.02
N TYR A 126 -20.60 -10.57 -0.42
CA TYR A 126 -20.42 -9.40 0.47
C TYR A 126 -21.70 -9.16 1.29
N THR A 127 -22.00 -10.08 2.20
CA THR A 127 -23.25 -10.07 3.00
C THR A 127 -23.08 -9.44 4.38
N SER A 128 -21.85 -9.27 4.84
CA SER A 128 -21.53 -8.64 6.10
C SER A 128 -21.22 -7.16 5.93
N ARG A 129 -21.23 -6.42 7.03
CA ARG A 129 -20.91 -4.98 7.07
C ARG A 129 -19.92 -4.72 8.17
N ALA A 130 -18.96 -3.83 7.91
CA ALA A 130 -18.04 -3.31 8.90
C ALA A 130 -18.12 -1.79 8.94
N MET A 131 -18.05 -1.22 10.16
CA MET A 131 -17.90 0.21 10.35
C MET A 131 -16.40 0.53 10.26
N THR A 132 -16.05 1.50 9.43
CA THR A 132 -14.68 2.00 9.30
C THR A 132 -14.65 3.51 9.55
N ALA A 133 -13.45 4.07 9.69
CA ALA A 133 -13.28 5.53 9.81
C ALA A 133 -13.89 6.29 8.61
N ASN A 134 -13.94 5.67 7.43
CA ASN A 134 -14.49 6.24 6.20
C ASN A 134 -15.98 5.89 5.97
N GLY A 135 -16.64 5.28 6.97
CA GLY A 135 -18.04 4.89 6.89
C GLY A 135 -18.24 3.38 6.82
N MET A 136 -19.46 2.99 6.48
CA MET A 136 -19.88 1.60 6.42
C MET A 136 -19.42 0.95 5.11
N VAL A 137 -18.76 -0.20 5.18
CA VAL A 137 -18.31 -0.99 4.03
C VAL A 137 -18.94 -2.38 4.06
N GLN A 138 -19.14 -2.97 2.88
CA GLN A 138 -19.55 -4.37 2.76
C GLN A 138 -18.33 -5.27 2.82
N THR A 139 -18.47 -6.42 3.50
CA THR A 139 -17.41 -7.42 3.62
C THR A 139 -17.93 -8.81 3.30
N ALA A 140 -17.06 -9.64 2.77
CA ALA A 140 -17.35 -11.06 2.52
C ALA A 140 -16.60 -11.92 3.54
N PRO A 141 -17.29 -12.65 4.43
CA PRO A 141 -16.63 -13.61 5.32
C PRO A 141 -15.97 -14.73 4.53
N VAL A 142 -14.73 -15.03 4.89
CA VAL A 142 -13.93 -16.10 4.30
C VAL A 142 -13.26 -16.91 5.39
N ARG A 143 -12.73 -18.06 5.03
CA ARG A 143 -11.91 -18.88 5.90
C ARG A 143 -10.62 -19.22 5.17
N LEU A 144 -9.51 -18.80 5.74
CA LEU A 144 -8.17 -19.05 5.20
C LEU A 144 -7.74 -20.44 5.64
N ASP A 145 -7.35 -21.29 4.69
CA ASP A 145 -6.99 -22.68 5.01
C ASP A 145 -5.71 -22.75 5.84
N ARG A 146 -4.74 -21.88 5.52
CA ARG A 146 -3.44 -21.84 6.15
C ARG A 146 -2.92 -20.42 6.27
N VAL A 147 -2.49 -20.05 7.46
CA VAL A 147 -1.85 -18.77 7.78
C VAL A 147 -0.55 -19.07 8.49
N GLU A 148 0.56 -18.56 8.00
CA GLU A 148 1.88 -18.82 8.56
C GLU A 148 2.61 -17.53 8.91
N LEU A 149 3.23 -17.53 10.07
CA LEU A 149 4.12 -16.46 10.53
C LEU A 149 5.40 -17.12 11.06
N GLY A 150 6.40 -17.23 10.21
CA GLY A 150 7.60 -18.01 10.53
C GLY A 150 7.27 -19.47 10.87
N PRO A 151 7.61 -19.98 12.06
CA PRO A 151 7.30 -21.34 12.49
C PRO A 151 5.84 -21.53 12.94
N ILE A 152 5.10 -20.44 13.15
CA ILE A 152 3.71 -20.47 13.61
C ILE A 152 2.81 -20.77 12.42
N THR A 153 1.99 -21.81 12.54
CA THR A 153 1.02 -22.20 11.50
C THR A 153 -0.37 -22.32 12.09
N ASP A 154 -1.30 -21.53 11.58
CA ASP A 154 -2.71 -21.57 11.93
C ASP A 154 -3.54 -22.09 10.75
N ARG A 155 -4.58 -22.83 11.06
CA ARG A 155 -5.47 -23.42 10.07
C ARG A 155 -6.89 -22.94 10.25
N ARG A 156 -7.60 -22.81 9.11
CA ARG A 156 -9.02 -22.40 9.07
C ARG A 156 -9.27 -21.08 9.79
N VAL A 157 -8.37 -20.12 9.60
CA VAL A 157 -8.44 -18.81 10.23
C VAL A 157 -9.60 -18.00 9.61
N PRO A 158 -10.53 -17.48 10.44
CA PRO A 158 -11.58 -16.61 9.96
C PRO A 158 -10.99 -15.26 9.52
N ALA A 159 -11.47 -14.75 8.40
CA ALA A 159 -11.10 -13.45 7.88
C ALA A 159 -12.27 -12.85 7.08
N VAL A 160 -12.15 -11.61 6.66
CA VAL A 160 -13.09 -10.97 5.76
C VAL A 160 -12.37 -10.34 4.58
N VAL A 161 -12.99 -10.35 3.41
CA VAL A 161 -12.53 -9.59 2.26
C VAL A 161 -13.32 -8.28 2.18
N ASN A 162 -12.63 -7.15 2.10
CA ASN A 162 -13.27 -5.85 1.98
C ASN A 162 -13.85 -5.66 0.57
N GLY A 163 -15.09 -5.19 0.47
CA GLY A 163 -15.76 -4.89 -0.81
C GLY A 163 -15.42 -3.52 -1.38
N SER A 164 -14.75 -2.65 -0.59
CA SER A 164 -14.34 -1.32 -1.01
C SER A 164 -12.83 -1.27 -1.25
N PRO A 165 -12.33 -0.37 -2.11
CA PRO A 165 -10.90 -0.17 -2.27
C PRO A 165 -10.24 0.19 -0.95
N MET A 166 -9.16 -0.51 -0.60
CA MET A 166 -8.28 -0.19 0.52
C MET A 166 -6.83 -0.43 0.11
N GLN A 167 -5.91 0.30 0.76
CA GLN A 167 -4.51 0.29 0.34
C GLN A 167 -3.77 -0.95 0.81
N GLU A 168 -4.06 -1.44 2.01
CA GLU A 168 -3.36 -2.55 2.66
C GLU A 168 -4.34 -3.42 3.44
N SER A 169 -4.01 -4.70 3.56
CA SER A 169 -4.74 -5.65 4.41
C SER A 169 -4.49 -5.34 5.89
N LEU A 170 -5.47 -5.61 6.77
CA LEU A 170 -5.40 -5.31 8.20
C LEU A 170 -5.35 -6.60 9.02
N LEU A 171 -4.44 -6.64 9.97
CA LEU A 171 -4.35 -7.70 10.96
C LEU A 171 -5.09 -7.25 12.23
N GLY A 172 -6.34 -7.65 12.35
CA GLY A 172 -7.20 -7.28 13.45
C GLY A 172 -7.10 -8.21 14.65
N MET A 173 -7.88 -7.86 15.68
CA MET A 173 -7.84 -8.56 16.99
C MET A 173 -8.25 -10.03 16.91
N SER A 174 -9.05 -10.45 15.91
CA SER A 174 -9.40 -11.86 15.75
C SER A 174 -8.19 -12.79 15.56
N TYR A 175 -7.13 -12.27 14.91
CA TYR A 175 -5.88 -13.00 14.76
C TYR A 175 -4.90 -12.68 15.88
N LEU A 176 -4.80 -11.41 16.27
CA LEU A 176 -3.88 -10.97 17.32
C LEU A 176 -4.16 -11.66 18.67
N ASN A 177 -5.41 -11.97 18.99
CA ASN A 177 -5.80 -12.70 20.19
C ASN A 177 -5.38 -14.18 20.19
N LEU A 178 -4.79 -14.70 19.11
CA LEU A 178 -4.16 -16.00 19.11
C LEU A 178 -2.80 -16.01 19.83
N PHE A 179 -2.26 -14.83 20.11
CA PHE A 179 -1.03 -14.68 20.88
C PHE A 179 -1.35 -14.47 22.37
N ASP A 180 -0.56 -15.10 23.22
CA ASP A 180 -0.72 -14.98 24.69
C ASP A 180 -0.39 -13.59 25.20
N ARG A 181 0.54 -12.91 24.50
CA ARG A 181 0.98 -11.57 24.86
C ARG A 181 1.25 -10.72 23.61
N ILE A 182 0.80 -9.48 23.68
CA ILE A 182 1.15 -8.40 22.75
C ILE A 182 1.75 -7.28 23.60
N ALA A 183 3.00 -6.93 23.38
CA ALA A 183 3.68 -5.83 24.04
C ALA A 183 4.23 -4.83 23.03
N ILE A 184 4.22 -3.56 23.38
CA ILE A 184 4.86 -2.49 22.60
C ILE A 184 5.88 -1.83 23.51
N GLU A 185 7.14 -2.07 23.23
CA GLU A 185 8.26 -1.64 24.07
C GLU A 185 9.39 -1.16 23.14
N ASP A 186 10.07 -0.07 23.49
CA ASP A 186 11.24 0.45 22.77
C ASP A 186 11.06 0.60 21.24
N GLY A 187 9.85 0.98 20.81
CA GLY A 187 9.55 1.14 19.39
C GLY A 187 9.40 -0.18 18.63
N GLN A 188 9.22 -1.28 19.33
CA GLN A 188 8.97 -2.59 18.75
C GLN A 188 7.66 -3.17 19.30
N MET A 189 6.98 -3.95 18.48
CA MET A 189 5.88 -4.80 18.92
C MET A 189 6.41 -6.23 19.08
N VAL A 190 6.14 -6.82 20.22
CA VAL A 190 6.52 -8.20 20.55
C VAL A 190 5.25 -9.02 20.71
N LEU A 191 5.14 -10.07 19.91
CA LEU A 191 4.05 -11.06 19.96
C LEU A 191 4.62 -12.36 20.50
N THR A 192 4.02 -12.90 21.55
CA THR A 192 4.45 -14.18 22.19
C THR A 192 3.30 -15.17 22.13
N ARG A 193 3.62 -16.44 21.79
CA ARG A 193 2.66 -17.54 21.70
C ARG A 193 3.18 -18.77 22.38
#